data_a58e01c2f7398c761f538ecc4b680b4d
#
_entry.id   a58e01c2f7398c761f538ecc4b680b4d
#
_cell.length_a   1.000
_cell.length_b   1.000
_cell.length_c   1.000
_cell.angle_alpha   90.00
_cell.angle_beta   90.00
_cell.angle_gamma   90.00
#
_symmetry.space_group_name_H-M   'P 1'
#
loop_
_entity.id
_entity.type
_entity.pdbx_description
1 polymer ?
#
loop_
_entity_poly.entity_id
_entity_poly.type
_entity_poly.pdbx_seq_one_letter_code
_entity_poly.pdbx_strand_id
1 'polypeptide(L)'
;MNVQTLMNPRVKSAGTDASVADVVLIMEKHDCGAVPILNAANKLVGIVTDRDICLALGFRPLPAAGIPITDVMSKKVYACTAEEDVSAALQTMRSRKVRRLPVIDANGRLVGILSMDDIVLHAEDNFGETVKTLKAIYKRPALKKELAPRVS
;
A
#
# COMPACT_ATOMS: atom_id res chain seq x y z
N MET A 1 -16.17 -15.03 -3.38
CA MET A 1 -14.71 -15.41 -3.47
C MET A 1 -14.00 -14.69 -2.33
N ASN A 2 -13.21 -15.43 -1.53
CA ASN A 2 -12.54 -14.84 -0.37
C ASN A 2 -11.19 -14.24 -0.77
N VAL A 3 -10.75 -13.23 -0.02
CA VAL A 3 -9.45 -12.57 -0.18
C VAL A 3 -8.29 -13.57 -0.21
N GLN A 4 -8.34 -14.60 0.64
CA GLN A 4 -7.32 -15.64 0.73
C GLN A 4 -7.01 -16.32 -0.62
N THR A 5 -7.99 -16.42 -1.53
CA THR A 5 -7.78 -17.08 -2.83
C THR A 5 -6.99 -16.23 -3.82
N LEU A 6 -6.94 -14.91 -3.61
CA LEU A 6 -6.30 -13.96 -4.50
C LEU A 6 -5.07 -13.26 -3.90
N MET A 7 -4.99 -13.16 -2.57
CA MET A 7 -3.89 -12.45 -1.90
C MET A 7 -2.53 -13.10 -2.20
N ASN A 8 -1.48 -12.30 -2.18
CA ASN A 8 -0.12 -12.80 -2.12
C ASN A 8 0.27 -13.09 -0.66
N PRO A 9 0.41 -14.36 -0.26
CA PRO A 9 0.78 -14.72 1.13
C PRO A 9 2.27 -14.53 1.42
N ARG A 10 3.11 -14.29 0.40
CA ARG A 10 4.55 -14.07 0.53
C ARG A 10 4.90 -12.59 0.63
N VAL A 11 4.03 -11.79 1.27
CA VAL A 11 4.26 -10.37 1.48
C VAL A 11 5.54 -10.12 2.28
N LYS A 12 6.31 -9.13 1.83
CA LYS A 12 7.50 -8.66 2.57
C LYS A 12 7.11 -7.46 3.43
N SER A 13 7.72 -7.37 4.60
CA SER A 13 7.49 -6.31 5.58
C SER A 13 8.81 -5.84 6.18
N ALA A 14 8.77 -4.68 6.84
CA ALA A 14 9.88 -4.17 7.63
C ALA A 14 9.43 -3.86 9.06
N GLY A 15 10.36 -3.80 9.98
CA GLY A 15 10.10 -3.37 11.36
C GLY A 15 10.07 -1.85 11.50
N THR A 16 9.55 -1.36 12.63
CA THR A 16 9.56 0.08 12.96
C THR A 16 10.97 0.65 13.20
N ASP A 17 11.96 -0.20 13.37
CA ASP A 17 13.39 0.14 13.52
C ASP A 17 14.12 0.29 12.18
N ALA A 18 13.46 -0.03 11.06
CA ALA A 18 14.06 0.08 9.73
C ALA A 18 14.27 1.54 9.32
N SER A 19 15.28 1.75 8.48
CA SER A 19 15.50 2.99 7.73
C SER A 19 14.81 2.96 6.35
N VAL A 20 14.73 4.13 5.71
CA VAL A 20 14.30 4.21 4.31
C VAL A 20 15.19 3.36 3.41
N ALA A 21 16.50 3.30 3.65
CA ALA A 21 17.41 2.46 2.86
C ALA A 21 17.08 0.98 2.96
N ASP A 22 16.74 0.49 4.15
CA ASP A 22 16.35 -0.92 4.36
C ASP A 22 15.09 -1.27 3.56
N VAL A 23 14.11 -0.37 3.57
CA VAL A 23 12.85 -0.57 2.83
C VAL A 23 13.05 -0.51 1.32
N VAL A 24 13.92 0.39 0.82
CA VAL A 24 14.29 0.45 -0.61
C VAL A 24 14.91 -0.88 -1.07
N LEU A 25 15.79 -1.47 -0.27
CA LEU A 25 16.37 -2.78 -0.58
C LEU A 25 15.32 -3.89 -0.64
N ILE A 26 14.31 -3.86 0.24
CA ILE A 26 13.17 -4.80 0.18
C ILE A 26 12.40 -4.61 -1.12
N MET A 27 12.09 -3.37 -1.49
CA MET A 27 11.36 -3.05 -2.72
C MET A 27 12.09 -3.53 -3.97
N GLU A 28 13.40 -3.27 -4.05
CA GLU A 28 14.24 -3.72 -5.16
C GLU A 28 14.30 -5.24 -5.24
N LYS A 29 14.67 -5.90 -4.14
CA LYS A 29 14.89 -7.35 -4.10
C LYS A 29 13.61 -8.16 -4.40
N HIS A 30 12.45 -7.62 -4.08
CA HIS A 30 11.17 -8.33 -4.18
C HIS A 30 10.21 -7.72 -5.21
N ASP A 31 10.67 -6.74 -6.00
CA ASP A 31 9.89 -6.07 -7.04
C ASP A 31 8.51 -5.61 -6.52
N CYS A 32 8.52 -4.89 -5.40
CA CYS A 32 7.28 -4.42 -4.78
C CYS A 32 7.32 -2.91 -4.52
N GLY A 33 6.22 -2.22 -4.80
CA GLY A 33 6.07 -0.78 -4.60
C GLY A 33 5.37 -0.38 -3.29
N ALA A 34 5.17 -1.34 -2.38
CA ALA A 34 4.60 -1.07 -1.06
C ALA A 34 5.10 -2.11 -0.05
N VAL A 35 5.45 -1.64 1.14
CA VAL A 35 5.98 -2.48 2.23
C VAL A 35 5.20 -2.19 3.51
N PRO A 36 4.47 -3.15 4.07
CA PRO A 36 3.86 -3.05 5.39
C PRO A 36 4.91 -2.94 6.48
N ILE A 37 4.63 -2.12 7.49
CA ILE A 37 5.52 -1.91 8.65
C ILE A 37 4.88 -2.56 9.87
N LEU A 38 5.68 -3.37 10.57
CA LEU A 38 5.25 -4.12 11.73
C LEU A 38 5.96 -3.63 12.99
N ASN A 39 5.26 -3.65 14.12
CA ASN A 39 5.88 -3.41 15.42
C ASN A 39 6.57 -4.69 15.98
N ALA A 40 7.18 -4.58 17.15
CA ALA A 40 7.86 -5.70 17.80
C ALA A 40 6.95 -6.90 18.13
N ALA A 41 5.62 -6.70 18.19
CA ALA A 41 4.63 -7.76 18.36
C ALA A 41 4.12 -8.35 17.04
N ASN A 42 4.79 -8.06 15.90
CA ASN A 42 4.39 -8.45 14.54
C ASN A 42 3.00 -7.96 14.10
N LYS A 43 2.53 -6.86 14.70
CA LYS A 43 1.28 -6.23 14.30
C LYS A 43 1.52 -5.15 13.27
N LEU A 44 0.61 -5.06 12.31
CA LEU A 44 0.61 -4.03 11.28
C LEU A 44 0.38 -2.65 11.90
N VAL A 45 1.34 -1.73 11.75
CA VAL A 45 1.30 -0.36 12.30
C VAL A 45 1.49 0.74 11.26
N GLY A 46 1.88 0.39 10.05
CA GLY A 46 2.08 1.32 8.97
C GLY A 46 2.20 0.64 7.61
N ILE A 47 2.23 1.45 6.58
CA ILE A 47 2.57 1.05 5.22
C ILE A 47 3.35 2.19 4.56
N VAL A 48 4.35 1.85 3.77
CA VAL A 48 5.14 2.79 3.00
C VAL A 48 5.13 2.39 1.53
N THR A 49 5.04 3.38 0.65
CA THR A 49 5.11 3.18 -0.81
C THR A 49 6.37 3.80 -1.39
N ASP A 50 6.73 3.41 -2.61
CA ASP A 50 7.80 4.01 -3.40
C ASP A 50 7.61 5.53 -3.56
N ARG A 51 6.37 6.00 -3.70
CA ARG A 51 6.06 7.43 -3.73
C ARG A 51 6.39 8.13 -2.41
N ASP A 52 6.06 7.54 -1.27
CA ASP A 52 6.37 8.10 0.05
C ASP A 52 7.89 8.26 0.23
N ILE A 53 8.63 7.26 -0.20
CA ILE A 53 10.11 7.28 -0.16
C ILE A 53 10.67 8.34 -1.10
N CYS A 54 10.17 8.44 -2.33
CA CYS A 54 10.60 9.45 -3.29
C CYS A 54 10.41 10.86 -2.73
N LEU A 55 9.26 11.14 -2.13
CA LEU A 55 8.96 12.44 -1.51
C LEU A 55 9.86 12.70 -0.28
N ALA A 56 10.07 11.69 0.56
CA ALA A 56 10.93 11.83 1.74
C ALA A 56 12.38 12.17 1.35
N LEU A 57 12.92 11.50 0.33
CA LEU A 57 14.27 11.76 -0.17
C LEU A 57 14.38 13.13 -0.87
N GLY A 58 13.33 13.58 -1.52
CA GLY A 58 13.31 14.89 -2.19
C GLY A 58 13.22 16.09 -1.24
N PHE A 59 12.63 15.89 -0.06
CA PHE A 59 12.40 17.00 0.88
C PHE A 59 13.30 16.98 2.12
N ARG A 60 14.06 15.91 2.34
CA ARG A 60 14.92 15.78 3.53
C ARG A 60 16.39 15.83 3.13
N PRO A 61 17.22 16.66 3.79
CA PRO A 61 18.65 16.74 3.51
C PRO A 61 19.41 15.64 4.25
N LEU A 62 18.90 14.40 4.22
CA LEU A 62 19.49 13.26 4.89
C LEU A 62 19.63 12.09 3.89
N PRO A 63 20.68 11.27 4.02
CA PRO A 63 20.78 10.04 3.26
C PRO A 63 19.67 9.05 3.68
N ALA A 64 19.26 8.16 2.78
CA ALA A 64 18.19 7.19 3.04
C ALA A 64 18.41 6.36 4.32
N ALA A 65 19.65 6.00 4.63
CA ALA A 65 20.01 5.27 5.85
C ALA A 65 19.81 6.07 7.14
N GLY A 66 19.76 7.40 7.05
CA GLY A 66 19.55 8.30 8.18
C GLY A 66 18.09 8.69 8.40
N ILE A 67 17.15 8.22 7.57
CA ILE A 67 15.72 8.54 7.69
C ILE A 67 15.00 7.32 8.29
N PRO A 68 14.45 7.42 9.52
CA PRO A 68 13.64 6.35 10.10
C PRO A 68 12.37 6.12 9.27
N ILE A 69 11.99 4.86 9.05
CA ILE A 69 10.80 4.56 8.27
C ILE A 69 9.51 5.04 8.93
N THR A 70 9.50 5.13 10.25
CA THR A 70 8.37 5.66 11.05
C THR A 70 8.04 7.12 10.77
N ASP A 71 9.01 7.87 10.23
CA ASP A 71 8.82 9.27 9.83
C ASP A 71 8.20 9.41 8.44
N VAL A 72 8.19 8.33 7.67
CA VAL A 72 7.78 8.32 6.25
C VAL A 72 6.51 7.51 6.04
N MET A 73 6.33 6.43 6.79
CA MET A 73 5.17 5.53 6.65
C MET A 73 3.84 6.25 6.90
N SER A 74 2.80 5.82 6.19
CA SER A 74 1.43 6.14 6.56
C SER A 74 1.02 5.29 7.77
N LYS A 75 0.62 5.95 8.86
CA LYS A 75 0.11 5.29 10.08
C LYS A 75 -1.36 4.90 9.96
N LYS A 76 -2.08 5.51 9.01
CA LYS A 76 -3.46 5.17 8.70
C LYS A 76 -3.47 4.07 7.66
N VAL A 77 -3.50 2.83 8.10
CA VAL A 77 -3.51 1.65 7.24
C VAL A 77 -4.92 1.09 7.16
N TYR A 78 -5.38 0.85 5.93
CA TYR A 78 -6.59 0.10 5.66
C TYR A 78 -6.17 -1.33 5.34
N ALA A 79 -6.77 -2.30 6.01
CA ALA A 79 -6.50 -3.72 5.86
C ALA A 79 -7.81 -4.48 5.63
N CYS A 80 -7.71 -5.73 5.22
CA CYS A 80 -8.80 -6.69 5.16
C CYS A 80 -8.38 -8.00 5.83
N THR A 81 -9.32 -8.94 5.98
CA THR A 81 -9.01 -10.28 6.49
C THR A 81 -9.02 -11.31 5.37
N ALA A 82 -8.40 -12.46 5.60
CA ALA A 82 -8.31 -13.54 4.61
C ALA A 82 -9.69 -14.12 4.25
N GLU A 83 -10.59 -14.16 5.21
CA GLU A 83 -11.96 -14.70 5.09
C GLU A 83 -12.94 -13.69 4.46
N GLU A 84 -12.57 -12.41 4.40
CA GLU A 84 -13.41 -11.36 3.83
C GLU A 84 -13.70 -11.62 2.35
N ASP A 85 -14.89 -11.26 1.89
CA ASP A 85 -15.22 -11.35 0.47
C ASP A 85 -14.47 -10.29 -0.34
N VAL A 86 -13.99 -10.66 -1.52
CA VAL A 86 -13.25 -9.76 -2.42
C VAL A 86 -14.06 -8.51 -2.78
N SER A 87 -15.40 -8.60 -2.84
CA SER A 87 -16.26 -7.44 -3.10
C SER A 87 -16.20 -6.40 -1.97
N ALA A 88 -16.07 -6.83 -0.72
CA ALA A 88 -15.90 -5.94 0.43
C ALA A 88 -14.51 -5.29 0.43
N ALA A 89 -13.47 -6.06 0.12
CA ALA A 89 -12.12 -5.52 -0.08
C ALA A 89 -12.08 -4.48 -1.22
N LEU A 90 -12.75 -4.73 -2.34
CA LEU A 90 -12.91 -3.78 -3.44
C LEU A 90 -13.64 -2.51 -3.00
N GLN A 91 -14.69 -2.63 -2.20
CA GLN A 91 -15.40 -1.47 -1.65
C GLN A 91 -14.50 -0.64 -0.73
N THR A 92 -13.67 -1.28 0.08
CA THR A 92 -12.66 -0.62 0.91
C THR A 92 -11.64 0.10 0.04
N MET A 93 -11.07 -0.55 -0.97
CA MET A 93 -10.14 0.08 -1.91
C MET A 93 -10.77 1.31 -2.58
N ARG A 94 -12.02 1.20 -3.04
CA ARG A 94 -12.76 2.28 -3.70
C ARG A 94 -13.02 3.47 -2.78
N SER A 95 -13.53 3.21 -1.57
CA SER A 95 -13.89 4.27 -0.62
C SER A 95 -12.67 4.99 -0.05
N ARG A 96 -11.56 4.26 0.12
CA ARG A 96 -10.31 4.77 0.67
C ARG A 96 -9.30 5.22 -0.39
N LYS A 97 -9.60 4.98 -1.69
CA LYS A 97 -8.75 5.31 -2.83
C LYS A 97 -7.36 4.69 -2.73
N VAL A 98 -7.30 3.46 -2.26
CA VAL A 98 -6.08 2.66 -2.17
C VAL A 98 -6.15 1.49 -3.15
N ARG A 99 -5.00 1.04 -3.64
CA ARG A 99 -4.87 -0.04 -4.62
C ARG A 99 -4.40 -1.36 -4.00
N ARG A 100 -4.06 -1.33 -2.73
CA ARG A 100 -3.54 -2.47 -1.98
C ARG A 100 -4.09 -2.46 -0.58
N LEU A 101 -4.36 -3.63 -0.07
CA LEU A 101 -4.75 -3.84 1.32
C LEU A 101 -3.85 -4.92 1.92
N PRO A 102 -3.08 -4.61 2.97
CA PRO A 102 -2.52 -5.65 3.80
C PRO A 102 -3.63 -6.57 4.30
N VAL A 103 -3.36 -7.88 4.33
CA VAL A 103 -4.28 -8.87 4.85
C VAL A 103 -3.80 -9.29 6.23
N ILE A 104 -4.68 -9.19 7.23
CA ILE A 104 -4.36 -9.48 8.62
C ILE A 104 -5.23 -10.62 9.17
N ASP A 105 -4.71 -11.32 10.15
CA ASP A 105 -5.46 -12.30 10.95
C ASP A 105 -6.28 -11.62 12.07
N ALA A 106 -7.02 -12.42 12.84
CA ALA A 106 -7.82 -11.95 13.97
C ALA A 106 -6.98 -11.29 15.09
N ASN A 107 -5.67 -11.53 15.12
CA ASN A 107 -4.74 -10.94 16.09
C ASN A 107 -4.06 -9.67 15.55
N GLY A 108 -4.41 -9.22 14.34
CA GLY A 108 -3.79 -8.08 13.67
C GLY A 108 -2.41 -8.37 13.08
N ARG A 109 -2.03 -9.63 12.91
CA ARG A 109 -0.76 -10.04 12.29
C ARG A 109 -0.91 -10.06 10.78
N LEU A 110 0.14 -9.61 10.10
CA LEU A 110 0.17 -9.62 8.63
C LEU A 110 0.29 -11.06 8.12
N VAL A 111 -0.66 -11.47 7.26
CA VAL A 111 -0.70 -12.80 6.63
C VAL A 111 -0.62 -12.73 5.10
N GLY A 112 -0.72 -11.55 4.51
CA GLY A 112 -0.63 -11.37 3.06
C GLY A 112 -0.84 -9.93 2.64
N ILE A 113 -0.92 -9.72 1.34
CA ILE A 113 -1.31 -8.46 0.71
C ILE A 113 -2.22 -8.75 -0.48
N LEU A 114 -3.27 -7.99 -0.63
CA LEU A 114 -4.17 -8.02 -1.79
C LEU A 114 -3.99 -6.73 -2.58
N SER A 115 -3.71 -6.84 -3.87
CA SER A 115 -3.60 -5.70 -4.78
C SER A 115 -4.70 -5.71 -5.83
N MET A 116 -4.92 -4.55 -6.47
CA MET A 116 -5.80 -4.47 -7.65
C MET A 116 -5.31 -5.36 -8.78
N ASP A 117 -3.98 -5.53 -8.91
CA ASP A 117 -3.38 -6.37 -9.94
C ASP A 117 -3.77 -7.84 -9.72
N ASP A 118 -3.72 -8.32 -8.47
CA ASP A 118 -4.14 -9.68 -8.12
C ASP A 118 -5.62 -9.92 -8.48
N ILE A 119 -6.46 -8.93 -8.21
CA ILE A 119 -7.90 -9.02 -8.51
C ILE A 119 -8.16 -9.00 -10.02
N VAL A 120 -7.48 -8.13 -10.77
CA VAL A 120 -7.65 -8.01 -12.23
C VAL A 120 -7.19 -9.29 -12.94
N LEU A 121 -6.07 -9.87 -12.52
CA LEU A 121 -5.52 -11.07 -13.13
C LEU A 121 -6.40 -12.33 -12.91
N HIS A 122 -7.25 -12.32 -11.89
CA HIS A 122 -8.10 -13.46 -11.53
C HIS A 122 -9.61 -13.18 -11.70
N ALA A 123 -9.97 -11.99 -12.18
CA ALA A 123 -11.37 -11.58 -12.33
C ALA A 123 -11.97 -12.04 -13.65
N GLU A 124 -12.32 -13.32 -13.76
CA GLU A 124 -13.04 -13.82 -14.93
C GLU A 124 -14.48 -13.30 -15.02
N ASP A 125 -15.17 -12.96 -13.90
CA ASP A 125 -16.62 -12.70 -13.87
C ASP A 125 -17.09 -11.37 -13.26
N ASN A 126 -16.22 -10.48 -12.78
CA ASN A 126 -16.66 -9.28 -12.05
C ASN A 126 -16.06 -7.96 -12.57
N PHE A 127 -15.93 -7.83 -13.87
CA PHE A 127 -15.34 -6.66 -14.54
C PHE A 127 -16.02 -5.33 -14.16
N GLY A 128 -17.32 -5.34 -13.90
CA GLY A 128 -18.08 -4.12 -13.58
C GLY A 128 -17.65 -3.45 -12.27
N GLU A 129 -17.50 -4.21 -11.18
CA GLU A 129 -17.07 -3.69 -9.88
C GLU A 129 -15.58 -3.32 -9.88
N THR A 130 -14.75 -4.10 -10.56
CA THR A 130 -13.32 -3.79 -10.74
C THR A 130 -13.14 -2.46 -11.48
N VAL A 131 -13.87 -2.24 -12.58
CA VAL A 131 -13.83 -0.97 -13.33
C VAL A 131 -14.34 0.20 -12.50
N LYS A 132 -15.41 0.04 -11.74
CA LYS A 132 -15.92 1.08 -10.82
C LYS A 132 -14.87 1.44 -9.77
N THR A 133 -14.22 0.45 -9.21
CA THR A 133 -13.16 0.62 -8.19
C THR A 133 -11.96 1.36 -8.78
N LEU A 134 -11.48 0.95 -9.95
CA LEU A 134 -10.39 1.63 -10.64
C LEU A 134 -10.74 3.10 -10.94
N LYS A 135 -11.92 3.37 -11.49
CA LYS A 135 -12.36 4.75 -11.74
C LYS A 135 -12.39 5.61 -10.48
N ALA A 136 -12.84 5.07 -9.34
CA ALA A 136 -12.87 5.80 -8.08
C ALA A 136 -11.46 6.08 -7.54
N ILE A 137 -10.53 5.11 -7.65
CA ILE A 137 -9.14 5.25 -7.21
C ILE A 137 -8.39 6.27 -8.06
N TYR A 138 -8.58 6.22 -9.40
CA TYR A 138 -7.85 7.06 -10.34
C TYR A 138 -8.51 8.43 -10.61
N LYS A 139 -9.73 8.67 -10.12
CA LYS A 139 -10.37 9.98 -10.22
C LYS A 139 -9.59 10.99 -9.37
N ARG A 140 -8.66 11.67 -10.01
CA ARG A 140 -7.93 12.77 -9.38
C ARG A 140 -8.90 13.93 -9.13
N PRO A 141 -8.82 14.65 -7.98
CA PRO A 141 -9.44 15.96 -7.86
C PRO A 141 -8.97 16.82 -9.02
N ALA A 142 -9.87 17.63 -9.59
CA ALA A 142 -9.46 18.59 -10.60
C ALA A 142 -8.26 19.37 -10.05
N LEU A 143 -7.15 19.42 -10.79
CA LEU A 143 -6.00 20.22 -10.43
C LEU A 143 -6.50 21.63 -10.20
N LYS A 144 -6.37 22.16 -8.98
CA LYS A 144 -6.54 23.59 -8.76
C LYS A 144 -5.56 24.27 -9.71
N LYS A 145 -6.07 25.19 -10.52
CA LYS A 145 -5.34 25.94 -11.58
C LYS A 145 -4.23 26.87 -11.03
N GLU A 146 -3.62 26.56 -9.90
CA GLU A 146 -2.70 27.44 -9.16
C GLU A 146 -1.30 26.87 -9.01
N LEU A 147 -0.78 26.21 -10.03
CA LEU A 147 0.66 25.93 -10.10
C LEU A 147 1.13 25.99 -11.55
N ALA A 148 1.02 27.19 -12.13
CA ALA A 148 1.93 27.55 -13.21
C ALA A 148 3.31 27.79 -12.57
N PRO A 149 4.37 27.06 -12.94
CA PRO A 149 5.71 27.41 -12.51
C PRO A 149 6.01 28.80 -13.08
N ARG A 150 6.28 29.77 -12.21
CA ARG A 150 6.90 31.02 -12.63
C ARG A 150 8.32 30.67 -13.04
N VAL A 151 8.51 30.47 -14.32
CA VAL A 151 9.83 30.53 -14.95
C VAL A 151 10.14 32.01 -15.06
N SER A 152 11.05 32.49 -14.23
CA SER A 152 11.76 33.75 -14.43
C SER A 152 13.08 33.49 -15.06
#